data_146b641b10810b8a0f53f8f274cec5e5
#
_entry.id   146b641b10810b8a0f53f8f274cec5e5
#
_cell.length_a   1.000
_cell.length_b   1.000
_cell.length_c   1.000
_cell.angle_alpha   90.00
_cell.angle_beta   90.00
_cell.angle_gamma   90.00
#
_symmetry.space_group_name_H-M   'P 1'
#
loop_
_entity.id
_entity.type
_entity.pdbx_description
1 polymer ?
#
loop_
_entity_poly.entity_id
_entity_poly.type
_entity_poly.pdbx_seq_one_letter_code
_entity_poly.pdbx_strand_id
1 'polypeptide(L)'
;CFDLDKIPMQDGVVDFNKDMFQCESSLTVSGQLEAETFALAYKKTYTFGPTFRAENSNTKVHANEFWMIEPEIAFCDLNGDMEIMEEMLKYVVKYVLDHCHSEMKFLDKFVENGLVEKLQKLINSKFTRITHKETIDILQKADVKWEFEPKQGEDIAKEHEKYITEY
;
A
#
# COMPACT_ATOMS: atom_id res chain seq x y z
N CYS A 1 -20.29 16.39 11.98
CA CYS A 1 -19.79 16.07 13.32
C CYS A 1 -20.76 15.10 13.97
N PHE A 2 -20.32 13.89 14.31
CA PHE A 2 -21.14 12.96 15.08
C PHE A 2 -21.14 13.42 16.54
N ASP A 3 -22.32 13.64 17.09
CA ASP A 3 -22.51 13.90 18.50
C ASP A 3 -22.71 12.54 19.20
N LEU A 4 -21.65 12.04 19.81
CA LEU A 4 -21.67 10.72 20.44
C LEU A 4 -22.68 10.62 21.60
N ASP A 5 -23.04 11.76 22.22
CA ASP A 5 -24.02 11.82 23.29
C ASP A 5 -25.49 11.70 22.80
N LYS A 6 -25.68 11.78 21.46
CA LYS A 6 -26.98 11.70 20.80
C LYS A 6 -27.18 10.45 19.95
N ILE A 7 -26.30 9.46 20.08
CA ILE A 7 -26.49 8.17 19.41
C ILE A 7 -27.78 7.53 19.97
N PRO A 8 -28.74 7.17 19.10
CA PRO A 8 -29.95 6.53 19.56
C PRO A 8 -29.65 5.14 20.14
N MET A 9 -30.08 4.91 21.36
CA MET A 9 -29.85 3.67 22.10
C MET A 9 -31.17 3.00 22.46
N GLN A 10 -31.22 1.70 22.39
CA GLN A 10 -32.31 0.85 22.89
C GLN A 10 -31.71 -0.32 23.67
N ASP A 11 -32.11 -0.48 24.93
CA ASP A 11 -31.64 -1.53 25.85
C ASP A 11 -30.11 -1.61 25.99
N GLY A 12 -29.42 -0.45 25.91
CA GLY A 12 -27.95 -0.37 26.01
C GLY A 12 -27.20 -0.69 24.70
N VAL A 13 -27.90 -0.89 23.60
CA VAL A 13 -27.34 -1.13 22.27
C VAL A 13 -27.75 -0.01 21.32
N VAL A 14 -26.94 0.29 20.32
CA VAL A 14 -27.27 1.29 19.30
C VAL A 14 -28.51 0.86 18.51
N ASP A 15 -29.50 1.74 18.44
CA ASP A 15 -30.70 1.54 17.63
C ASP A 15 -30.47 2.04 16.21
N PHE A 16 -29.92 1.19 15.37
CA PHE A 16 -29.63 1.52 13.97
C PHE A 16 -30.85 1.92 13.14
N ASN A 17 -32.08 1.51 13.55
CA ASN A 17 -33.31 1.92 12.83
C ASN A 17 -33.58 3.43 12.92
N LYS A 18 -32.98 4.11 13.91
CA LYS A 18 -33.08 5.55 14.08
C LYS A 18 -31.87 6.31 13.57
N ASP A 19 -30.88 5.62 13.03
CA ASP A 19 -29.74 6.21 12.35
C ASP A 19 -30.11 6.61 10.91
N MET A 20 -29.29 7.49 10.32
CA MET A 20 -29.49 7.98 8.95
C MET A 20 -29.48 6.87 7.89
N PHE A 21 -28.75 5.78 8.13
CA PHE A 21 -28.66 4.63 7.22
C PHE A 21 -29.73 3.58 7.47
N GLN A 22 -30.42 3.62 8.63
CA GLN A 22 -31.43 2.64 9.07
C GLN A 22 -30.94 1.19 9.11
N CYS A 23 -29.64 1.01 9.12
CA CYS A 23 -28.96 -0.30 9.24
C CYS A 23 -27.57 -0.10 9.83
N GLU A 24 -27.01 -1.17 10.38
CA GLU A 24 -25.62 -1.18 10.80
C GLU A 24 -24.70 -0.92 9.61
N SER A 25 -23.87 0.11 9.71
CA SER A 25 -22.98 0.53 8.64
C SER A 25 -21.62 0.89 9.19
N SER A 26 -20.57 0.59 8.44
CA SER A 26 -19.18 0.86 8.78
C SER A 26 -18.48 1.62 7.66
N LEU A 27 -17.45 2.38 8.02
CA LEU A 27 -16.51 2.89 7.02
C LEU A 27 -15.71 1.71 6.45
N THR A 28 -15.49 1.73 5.15
CA THR A 28 -14.78 0.63 4.48
C THR A 28 -13.31 0.57 4.86
N VAL A 29 -12.78 -0.63 5.04
CA VAL A 29 -11.35 -0.87 5.29
C VAL A 29 -10.58 -1.25 4.02
N SER A 30 -11.30 -1.58 2.94
CA SER A 30 -10.79 -1.98 1.63
C SER A 30 -11.95 -2.09 0.65
N GLY A 31 -11.68 -1.90 -0.65
CA GLY A 31 -12.63 -2.20 -1.73
C GLY A 31 -12.44 -3.60 -2.32
N GLN A 32 -11.58 -4.42 -1.73
CA GLN A 32 -11.17 -5.70 -2.28
C GLN A 32 -12.33 -6.67 -2.52
N LEU A 33 -13.16 -6.93 -1.51
CA LEU A 33 -14.21 -7.95 -1.59
C LEU A 33 -15.24 -7.64 -2.69
N GLU A 34 -15.62 -6.37 -2.83
CA GLU A 34 -16.52 -5.92 -3.88
C GLU A 34 -15.84 -6.02 -5.25
N ALA A 35 -14.58 -5.59 -5.36
CA ALA A 35 -13.82 -5.63 -6.61
C ALA A 35 -13.57 -7.06 -7.09
N GLU A 36 -13.28 -8.02 -6.21
CA GLU A 36 -13.13 -9.43 -6.55
C GLU A 36 -14.40 -10.01 -7.20
N THR A 37 -15.57 -9.62 -6.72
CA THR A 37 -16.85 -10.02 -7.32
C THR A 37 -16.97 -9.52 -8.76
N PHE A 38 -16.57 -8.29 -9.02
CA PHE A 38 -16.56 -7.73 -10.36
C PHE A 38 -15.43 -8.27 -11.24
N ALA A 39 -14.29 -8.62 -10.64
CA ALA A 39 -13.17 -9.21 -11.37
C ALA A 39 -13.53 -10.54 -12.02
N LEU A 40 -14.42 -11.34 -11.42
CA LEU A 40 -14.92 -12.57 -12.02
C LEU A 40 -15.68 -12.33 -13.34
N ALA A 41 -16.34 -11.18 -13.48
CA ALA A 41 -17.08 -10.80 -14.69
C ALA A 41 -16.21 -10.03 -15.70
N TYR A 42 -15.38 -9.11 -15.22
CA TYR A 42 -14.61 -8.18 -16.06
C TYR A 42 -13.14 -8.54 -16.21
N LYS A 43 -12.66 -9.57 -15.50
CA LYS A 43 -11.28 -10.07 -15.43
C LYS A 43 -10.31 -9.15 -14.68
N LYS A 44 -10.32 -7.86 -14.96
CA LYS A 44 -9.46 -6.86 -14.33
C LYS A 44 -10.32 -5.71 -13.86
N THR A 45 -10.26 -5.41 -12.59
CA THR A 45 -10.95 -4.30 -11.95
C THR A 45 -9.98 -3.57 -11.01
N TYR A 46 -10.34 -2.42 -10.55
CA TYR A 46 -9.63 -1.76 -9.45
C TYR A 46 -10.60 -0.87 -8.68
N THR A 47 -10.31 -0.67 -7.41
CA THR A 47 -10.90 0.41 -6.62
C THR A 47 -9.86 1.51 -6.41
N PHE A 48 -10.33 2.74 -6.30
CA PHE A 48 -9.51 3.89 -5.95
C PHE A 48 -10.34 4.84 -5.09
N GLY A 49 -10.06 4.87 -3.81
CA GLY A 49 -10.87 5.65 -2.88
C GLY A 49 -10.31 5.66 -1.46
N PRO A 50 -10.97 6.43 -0.56
CA PRO A 50 -10.60 6.47 0.84
C PRO A 50 -10.94 5.16 1.54
N THR A 51 -10.03 4.74 2.41
CA THR A 51 -10.19 3.59 3.30
C THR A 51 -9.91 4.03 4.74
N PHE A 52 -10.49 3.30 5.69
CA PHE A 52 -10.47 3.67 7.10
C PHE A 52 -10.06 2.46 7.94
N ARG A 53 -9.01 2.63 8.75
CA ARG A 53 -8.52 1.60 9.66
C ARG A 53 -8.22 2.19 11.02
N ALA A 54 -8.86 1.65 12.06
CA ALA A 54 -8.59 2.04 13.44
C ALA A 54 -7.36 1.28 13.95
N GLU A 55 -6.18 1.66 13.49
CA GLU A 55 -4.93 1.06 13.94
C GLU A 55 -4.42 1.76 15.20
N ASN A 56 -4.12 0.98 16.23
CA ASN A 56 -3.50 1.48 17.44
C ASN A 56 -1.97 1.50 17.28
N SER A 57 -1.48 2.30 16.34
CA SER A 57 -0.05 2.43 16.09
C SER A 57 0.35 3.89 15.88
N ASN A 58 1.36 4.35 16.64
CA ASN A 58 1.95 5.67 16.52
C ASN A 58 3.19 5.63 15.61
N THR A 59 3.02 5.27 14.35
CA THR A 59 4.12 5.26 13.37
C THR A 59 3.95 6.37 12.34
N LYS A 60 5.03 6.74 11.68
CA LYS A 60 5.03 7.78 10.62
C LYS A 60 4.31 7.34 9.34
N VAL A 61 3.92 6.07 9.22
CA VAL A 61 3.38 5.47 8.00
C VAL A 61 1.95 4.95 8.16
N HIS A 62 1.37 5.01 9.37
CA HIS A 62 0.00 4.60 9.62
C HIS A 62 -0.89 5.83 9.81
N ALA A 63 -1.91 5.95 8.99
CA ALA A 63 -2.99 6.92 9.12
C ALA A 63 -4.32 6.17 9.23
N ASN A 64 -5.29 6.75 9.93
CA ASN A 64 -6.61 6.13 10.10
C ASN A 64 -7.49 6.29 8.85
N GLU A 65 -7.16 7.25 8.00
CA GLU A 65 -7.77 7.47 6.68
C GLU A 65 -6.67 7.64 5.65
N PHE A 66 -6.75 6.92 4.55
CA PHE A 66 -5.82 7.01 3.43
C PHE A 66 -6.49 6.52 2.15
N TRP A 67 -5.91 6.87 1.01
CA TRP A 67 -6.37 6.40 -0.28
C TRP A 67 -5.56 5.20 -0.73
N MET A 68 -6.26 4.20 -1.27
CA MET A 68 -5.61 3.04 -1.89
C MET A 68 -6.03 2.91 -3.34
N ILE A 69 -5.12 2.44 -4.18
CA ILE A 69 -5.41 1.84 -5.46
C ILE A 69 -5.28 0.33 -5.30
N GLU A 70 -6.37 -0.40 -5.54
CA GLU A 70 -6.49 -1.82 -5.24
C GLU A 70 -6.94 -2.57 -6.50
N PRO A 71 -6.00 -3.01 -7.35
CA PRO A 71 -6.33 -3.82 -8.53
C PRO A 71 -6.65 -5.26 -8.12
N GLU A 72 -7.72 -5.80 -8.72
CA GLU A 72 -8.15 -7.18 -8.57
C GLU A 72 -8.21 -7.86 -9.94
N ILE A 73 -7.52 -9.00 -10.06
CA ILE A 73 -7.31 -9.64 -11.34
C ILE A 73 -7.66 -11.13 -11.26
N ALA A 74 -8.78 -11.49 -11.86
CA ALA A 74 -9.22 -12.88 -11.89
C ALA A 74 -8.30 -13.72 -12.79
N PHE A 75 -8.08 -14.98 -12.40
CA PHE A 75 -7.30 -15.97 -13.13
C PHE A 75 -5.84 -15.58 -13.37
N CYS A 76 -5.28 -14.75 -12.49
CA CYS A 76 -3.90 -14.33 -12.48
C CYS A 76 -3.11 -15.14 -11.44
N ASP A 77 -1.92 -15.58 -11.80
CA ASP A 77 -1.00 -16.19 -10.84
C ASP A 77 -0.04 -15.13 -10.26
N LEU A 78 0.79 -15.54 -9.29
CA LEU A 78 1.75 -14.65 -8.64
C LEU A 78 2.71 -13.97 -9.64
N ASN A 79 3.11 -14.65 -10.73
CA ASN A 79 3.99 -14.05 -11.70
C ASN A 79 3.30 -12.94 -12.48
N GLY A 80 2.06 -13.18 -12.92
CA GLY A 80 1.25 -12.17 -13.58
C GLY A 80 0.95 -10.97 -12.70
N ASP A 81 0.70 -11.19 -11.41
CA ASP A 81 0.50 -10.12 -10.44
C ASP A 81 1.76 -9.26 -10.27
N MET A 82 2.92 -9.88 -10.08
CA MET A 82 4.20 -9.17 -10.02
C MET A 82 4.52 -8.36 -11.30
N GLU A 83 4.14 -8.86 -12.48
CA GLU A 83 4.30 -8.12 -13.74
C GLU A 83 3.44 -6.86 -13.77
N ILE A 84 2.17 -6.97 -13.37
CA ILE A 84 1.25 -5.84 -13.31
C ILE A 84 1.70 -4.81 -12.29
N MET A 85 2.18 -5.24 -11.12
CA MET A 85 2.74 -4.33 -10.11
C MET A 85 3.95 -3.56 -10.65
N GLU A 86 4.87 -4.23 -11.33
CA GLU A 86 6.04 -3.59 -11.95
C GLU A 86 5.62 -2.58 -13.02
N GLU A 87 4.71 -2.97 -13.92
CA GLU A 87 4.18 -2.09 -14.97
C GLU A 87 3.46 -0.87 -14.39
N MET A 88 2.60 -1.07 -13.40
CA MET A 88 1.87 0.01 -12.74
C MET A 88 2.81 1.02 -12.08
N LEU A 89 3.80 0.53 -11.33
CA LEU A 89 4.76 1.40 -10.65
C LEU A 89 5.58 2.22 -11.66
N LYS A 90 6.09 1.57 -12.69
CA LYS A 90 6.85 2.24 -13.76
C LYS A 90 6.00 3.26 -14.52
N TYR A 91 4.74 2.91 -14.80
CA TYR A 91 3.80 3.82 -15.46
C TYR A 91 3.54 5.08 -14.63
N VAL A 92 3.22 4.93 -13.35
CA VAL A 92 2.93 6.06 -12.45
C VAL A 92 4.17 6.96 -12.30
N VAL A 93 5.33 6.38 -12.05
CA VAL A 93 6.58 7.14 -11.91
C VAL A 93 6.92 7.88 -13.22
N LYS A 94 6.81 7.20 -14.36
CA LYS A 94 7.02 7.84 -15.67
C LYS A 94 6.04 8.98 -15.90
N TYR A 95 4.75 8.77 -15.59
CA TYR A 95 3.73 9.81 -15.74
C TYR A 95 4.08 11.07 -14.91
N VAL A 96 4.48 10.88 -13.66
CA VAL A 96 4.89 12.00 -12.80
C VAL A 96 6.11 12.73 -13.34
N LEU A 97 7.12 12.00 -13.80
CA LEU A 97 8.32 12.59 -14.42
C LEU A 97 8.00 13.41 -15.69
N ASP A 98 7.05 12.92 -16.49
CA ASP A 98 6.68 13.54 -17.77
C ASP A 98 5.71 14.72 -17.60
N HIS A 99 4.91 14.79 -16.53
CA HIS A 99 3.82 15.77 -16.40
C HIS A 99 3.93 16.70 -15.19
N CYS A 100 4.72 16.35 -14.17
CA CYS A 100 4.83 17.13 -12.93
C CYS A 100 6.24 17.73 -12.77
N HIS A 101 6.73 18.40 -13.81
CA HIS A 101 8.13 18.90 -13.85
C HIS A 101 8.47 19.92 -12.76
N SER A 102 7.53 20.82 -12.43
CA SER A 102 7.75 21.85 -11.40
C SER A 102 7.85 21.25 -10.01
N GLU A 103 6.94 20.32 -9.70
CA GLU A 103 6.86 19.60 -8.43
C GLU A 103 8.10 18.70 -8.26
N MET A 104 8.45 17.96 -9.31
CA MET A 104 9.63 17.09 -9.29
C MET A 104 10.93 17.89 -9.10
N LYS A 105 11.05 19.04 -9.76
CA LYS A 105 12.21 19.92 -9.57
C LYS A 105 12.28 20.51 -8.16
N PHE A 106 11.12 20.82 -7.56
CA PHE A 106 11.06 21.27 -6.17
C PHE A 106 11.47 20.15 -5.22
N LEU A 107 10.91 18.95 -5.37
CA LEU A 107 11.21 17.79 -4.52
C LEU A 107 12.68 17.37 -4.63
N ASP A 108 13.24 17.35 -5.85
CA ASP A 108 14.65 17.03 -6.10
C ASP A 108 15.61 18.01 -5.41
N LYS A 109 15.24 19.30 -5.39
CA LYS A 109 16.09 20.33 -4.81
C LYS A 109 15.98 20.46 -3.30
N PHE A 110 14.76 20.31 -2.73
CA PHE A 110 14.47 20.70 -1.34
C PHE A 110 14.13 19.53 -0.42
N VAL A 111 13.81 18.38 -0.97
CA VAL A 111 13.40 17.19 -0.18
C VAL A 111 14.43 16.08 -0.27
N GLU A 112 14.78 15.64 -1.48
CA GLU A 112 15.75 14.57 -1.71
C GLU A 112 16.57 14.88 -2.96
N ASN A 113 17.81 15.30 -2.77
CA ASN A 113 18.71 15.60 -3.87
C ASN A 113 19.03 14.34 -4.69
N GLY A 114 18.86 14.42 -6.02
CA GLY A 114 19.01 13.29 -6.93
C GLY A 114 17.78 12.41 -7.08
N LEU A 115 16.63 12.84 -6.55
CA LEU A 115 15.36 12.11 -6.64
C LEU A 115 14.96 11.80 -8.10
N VAL A 116 15.08 12.79 -9.00
CA VAL A 116 14.73 12.61 -10.42
C VAL A 116 15.62 11.55 -11.07
N GLU A 117 16.91 11.55 -10.80
CA GLU A 117 17.83 10.52 -11.31
C GLU A 117 17.49 9.12 -10.77
N LYS A 118 17.19 9.03 -9.48
CA LYS A 118 16.77 7.79 -8.82
C LYS A 118 15.52 7.22 -9.46
N LEU A 119 14.49 8.04 -9.68
CA LEU A 119 13.26 7.63 -10.34
C LEU A 119 13.45 7.23 -11.80
N GLN A 120 14.33 7.93 -12.52
CA GLN A 120 14.71 7.53 -13.89
C GLN A 120 15.42 6.18 -13.94
N LYS A 121 16.30 5.91 -12.99
CA LYS A 121 16.93 4.58 -12.85
C LYS A 121 15.88 3.50 -12.59
N LEU A 122 14.93 3.76 -11.70
CA LEU A 122 13.85 2.82 -11.36
C LEU A 122 13.04 2.42 -12.59
N ILE A 123 12.54 3.39 -13.39
CA ILE A 123 11.72 3.06 -14.57
C ILE A 123 12.49 2.32 -15.67
N ASN A 124 13.82 2.50 -15.73
CA ASN A 124 14.68 1.84 -16.70
C ASN A 124 15.26 0.51 -16.20
N SER A 125 15.13 0.20 -14.92
CA SER A 125 15.62 -1.04 -14.33
C SER A 125 14.67 -2.21 -14.62
N LYS A 126 15.20 -3.43 -14.58
CA LYS A 126 14.42 -4.64 -14.48
C LYS A 126 14.27 -5.01 -13.01
N PHE A 127 13.04 -5.21 -12.55
CA PHE A 127 12.81 -5.63 -11.18
C PHE A 127 13.27 -7.07 -10.98
N THR A 128 14.10 -7.27 -9.97
CA THR A 128 14.57 -8.59 -9.57
C THR A 128 13.53 -9.25 -8.68
N ARG A 129 13.23 -10.52 -8.96
CA ARG A 129 12.33 -11.34 -8.16
C ARG A 129 13.15 -12.31 -7.35
N ILE A 130 13.03 -12.24 -6.04
CA ILE A 130 13.73 -13.13 -5.10
C ILE A 130 12.73 -13.72 -4.12
N THR A 131 13.01 -14.91 -3.64
CA THR A 131 12.19 -15.54 -2.62
C THR A 131 12.49 -14.97 -1.23
N HIS A 132 11.55 -15.12 -0.30
CA HIS A 132 11.79 -14.76 1.11
C HIS A 132 13.06 -15.46 1.65
N LYS A 133 13.28 -16.73 1.31
CA LYS A 133 14.47 -17.46 1.71
C LYS A 133 15.76 -16.80 1.22
N GLU A 134 15.82 -16.48 -0.08
CA GLU A 134 16.98 -15.79 -0.66
C GLU A 134 17.21 -14.42 -0.03
N THR A 135 16.13 -13.68 0.25
CA THR A 135 16.19 -12.41 0.97
C THR A 135 16.85 -12.57 2.34
N ILE A 136 16.39 -13.52 3.14
CA ILE A 136 16.99 -13.80 4.47
C ILE A 136 18.43 -14.26 4.33
N ASP A 137 18.76 -15.10 3.36
CA ASP A 137 20.14 -15.57 3.11
C ASP A 137 21.10 -14.40 2.76
N ILE A 138 20.61 -13.38 2.03
CA ILE A 138 21.36 -12.16 1.71
C ILE A 138 21.56 -11.32 2.99
N LEU A 139 20.49 -11.07 3.74
CA LEU A 139 20.52 -10.25 4.95
C LEU A 139 21.44 -10.86 6.04
N GLN A 140 21.42 -12.18 6.21
CA GLN A 140 22.27 -12.86 7.18
C GLN A 140 23.76 -12.85 6.80
N LYS A 141 24.08 -12.68 5.52
CA LYS A 141 25.48 -12.56 5.04
C LYS A 141 25.98 -11.11 5.03
N ALA A 142 25.08 -10.14 5.21
CA ALA A 142 25.43 -8.74 5.22
C ALA A 142 26.29 -8.39 6.45
N ASP A 143 27.33 -7.60 6.24
CA ASP A 143 28.14 -7.06 7.35
C ASP A 143 27.44 -5.81 7.94
N VAL A 144 26.24 -6.03 8.49
CA VAL A 144 25.38 -5.01 9.08
C VAL A 144 24.91 -5.50 10.44
N LYS A 145 24.91 -4.61 11.42
CA LYS A 145 24.27 -4.88 12.71
C LYS A 145 22.81 -4.49 12.63
N TRP A 146 21.93 -5.47 12.61
CA TRP A 146 20.50 -5.30 12.56
C TRP A 146 19.91 -4.92 13.93
N GLU A 147 18.88 -4.10 13.93
CA GLU A 147 18.02 -3.88 15.10
C GLU A 147 17.13 -5.11 15.32
N PHE A 148 16.63 -5.69 14.24
CA PHE A 148 15.84 -6.92 14.21
C PHE A 148 16.61 -8.00 13.43
N GLU A 149 17.00 -9.09 14.09
CA GLU A 149 17.72 -10.16 13.41
C GLU A 149 16.87 -10.84 12.33
N PRO A 150 17.33 -10.93 11.06
CA PRO A 150 16.57 -11.54 9.98
C PRO A 150 16.52 -13.07 10.14
N LYS A 151 15.29 -13.63 10.23
CA LYS A 151 15.08 -15.07 10.42
C LYS A 151 14.08 -15.62 9.42
N GLN A 152 14.29 -16.89 9.04
CA GLN A 152 13.34 -17.58 8.16
C GLN A 152 11.97 -17.73 8.83
N GLY A 153 10.92 -17.35 8.06
CA GLY A 153 9.53 -17.43 8.51
C GLY A 153 9.06 -16.27 9.39
N GLU A 154 9.91 -15.28 9.66
CA GLU A 154 9.54 -14.02 10.31
C GLU A 154 9.39 -12.90 9.28
N ASP A 155 8.64 -11.85 9.64
CA ASP A 155 8.45 -10.69 8.78
C ASP A 155 9.76 -9.92 8.54
N ILE A 156 9.84 -9.28 7.39
CA ILE A 156 10.98 -8.44 7.00
C ILE A 156 10.77 -7.04 7.59
N ALA A 157 11.73 -6.58 8.41
CA ALA A 157 11.70 -5.22 8.97
C ALA A 157 12.06 -4.16 7.90
N LYS A 158 11.68 -2.90 8.14
CA LYS A 158 11.97 -1.78 7.22
C LYS A 158 13.47 -1.59 6.92
N GLU A 159 14.35 -1.85 7.88
CA GLU A 159 15.79 -1.79 7.66
C GLU A 159 16.25 -2.85 6.67
N HIS A 160 15.64 -4.03 6.70
CA HIS A 160 15.89 -5.12 5.75
C HIS A 160 15.40 -4.76 4.35
N GLU A 161 14.17 -4.23 4.22
CA GLU A 161 13.61 -3.77 2.94
C GLU A 161 14.52 -2.71 2.30
N LYS A 162 14.96 -1.73 3.09
CA LYS A 162 15.86 -0.69 2.61
C LYS A 162 17.17 -1.28 2.09
N TYR A 163 17.80 -2.18 2.84
CA TYR A 163 19.04 -2.82 2.43
C TYR A 163 18.88 -3.59 1.12
N ILE A 164 17.84 -4.41 1.00
CA ILE A 164 17.59 -5.23 -0.19
C ILE A 164 17.31 -4.36 -1.43
N THR A 165 16.63 -3.23 -1.28
CA THR A 165 16.35 -2.32 -2.41
C THR A 165 17.56 -1.49 -2.85
N GLU A 166 18.56 -1.35 -2.00
CA GLU A 166 19.83 -0.67 -2.27
C GLU A 166 20.97 -1.65 -2.66
N TYR A 167 20.75 -2.99 -2.46
CA TYR A 167 21.73 -4.07 -2.73
C TYR A 167 21.86 -4.31 -4.25
#